data_87e97aefcfdff81d06c3f0a9ae24ba3d
#
_entry.id   87e97aefcfdff81d06c3f0a9ae24ba3d
#
_cell.length_a   1.000
_cell.length_b   1.000
_cell.length_c   1.000
_cell.angle_alpha   90.00
_cell.angle_beta   90.00
_cell.angle_gamma   90.00
#
_symmetry.space_group_name_H-M   'P 1'
#
loop_
_entity.id
_entity.type
_entity.pdbx_description
1 polymer ?
#
loop_
_entity_poly.entity_id
_entity_poly.type
_entity_poly.pdbx_seq_one_letter_code
_entity_poly.pdbx_strand_id
1 'polypeptide(L)'
;MAEKKKTYLENQLEAVMTKEDDAYIFRFQREKINLVNGLEANVIKEVDPSFKKETVMTDDEVQISIQPPAEYKEFRYLKSKNKKSKWLFAYQLVKAVEEHSVKRLHLIATPENIVFDKGLTPKFLHYGVKESIPPYEHDEERLFNEVKAAAALAVDGEFTFEEYLKYSETIKFSDEVKNIVSSGTYGDLKAVIQRRLDELDAEEKTLVHLPKKKWKTQRYIGLGLILCLVPALLFSFYSLFFAQPKQEAFVESNRYFLNKQYSKVISTLDKYKPDEMPDSVQYQLAYSYMIVENALKELDWQEDALNSLTLQVDPNNFLYWIQIGRGENKEALETARKLENNFQIIFAISKYIIEIKADNQLSSEERQKQLDPLQKEYDELYETLEKEKNAQKNTEENQQVTTEQKQADIEAAKTEQEKAEKTEKEQEKKENKEKEEQKKKDDK
;
A
#
# COMPACT_ATOMS: atom_id res chain seq x y z
N MET A 1 11.14 29.11 -54.25
CA MET A 1 9.90 28.57 -53.68
C MET A 1 9.89 27.10 -54.04
N ALA A 2 9.77 26.21 -53.03
CA ALA A 2 9.65 24.78 -53.33
C ALA A 2 8.33 24.55 -54.12
N GLU A 3 8.40 23.94 -55.25
CA GLU A 3 7.20 23.53 -56.01
C GLU A 3 6.36 22.65 -55.08
N LYS A 4 5.11 23.06 -54.84
CA LYS A 4 4.16 22.28 -54.05
C LYS A 4 3.87 21.00 -54.84
N LYS A 5 4.25 19.83 -54.34
CA LYS A 5 3.97 18.53 -54.94
C LYS A 5 2.46 18.43 -55.18
N LYS A 6 2.04 18.22 -56.43
CA LYS A 6 0.63 18.04 -56.75
C LYS A 6 0.06 16.81 -56.05
N THR A 7 -1.17 16.90 -55.56
CA THR A 7 -1.91 15.77 -55.01
C THR A 7 -2.32 14.77 -56.07
N TYR A 8 -2.71 13.56 -55.69
CA TYR A 8 -3.22 12.58 -56.63
C TYR A 8 -4.43 13.14 -57.43
N LEU A 9 -5.37 13.80 -56.73
CA LEU A 9 -6.52 14.45 -57.32
C LEU A 9 -6.11 15.49 -58.36
N GLU A 10 -5.19 16.40 -58.02
CA GLU A 10 -4.69 17.44 -58.97
C GLU A 10 -4.02 16.85 -60.18
N ASN A 11 -3.34 15.72 -60.04
CA ASN A 11 -2.75 15.00 -61.17
C ASN A 11 -3.80 14.35 -62.08
N GLN A 12 -4.84 13.74 -61.51
CA GLN A 12 -5.92 13.11 -62.27
C GLN A 12 -6.79 14.12 -63.02
N LEU A 13 -6.97 15.30 -62.43
CA LEU A 13 -7.77 16.38 -63.04
C LEU A 13 -6.96 17.30 -63.94
N GLU A 14 -5.63 17.24 -63.90
CA GLU A 14 -4.73 18.24 -64.49
C GLU A 14 -5.10 19.67 -64.06
N ALA A 15 -5.60 19.83 -62.84
CA ALA A 15 -6.09 21.09 -62.28
C ALA A 15 -5.30 21.43 -60.99
N VAL A 16 -5.46 22.67 -60.54
CA VAL A 16 -4.99 23.11 -59.22
C VAL A 16 -6.18 23.25 -58.30
N MET A 17 -6.13 22.60 -57.14
CA MET A 17 -7.15 22.71 -56.12
C MET A 17 -6.69 23.63 -54.99
N THR A 18 -7.47 24.66 -54.67
CA THR A 18 -7.25 25.54 -53.52
C THR A 18 -8.52 25.58 -52.68
N LYS A 19 -8.33 25.91 -51.41
CA LYS A 19 -9.43 26.20 -50.51
C LYS A 19 -9.32 27.65 -50.09
N GLU A 20 -10.34 28.40 -50.36
CA GLU A 20 -10.48 29.83 -49.99
C GLU A 20 -11.74 29.96 -49.17
N ASP A 21 -11.56 30.41 -47.91
CA ASP A 21 -12.62 30.40 -46.87
C ASP A 21 -13.27 29.00 -46.75
N ASP A 22 -14.53 28.86 -47.07
CA ASP A 22 -15.29 27.59 -47.01
C ASP A 22 -15.53 26.98 -48.42
N ALA A 23 -14.96 27.55 -49.48
CA ALA A 23 -15.13 27.09 -50.85
C ALA A 23 -13.88 26.35 -51.33
N TYR A 24 -14.09 25.25 -52.05
CA TYR A 24 -13.07 24.49 -52.78
C TYR A 24 -13.07 24.95 -54.22
N ILE A 25 -11.95 25.40 -54.72
CA ILE A 25 -11.79 26.00 -56.04
C ILE A 25 -10.90 25.12 -56.89
N PHE A 26 -11.43 24.61 -57.97
CA PHE A 26 -10.73 23.84 -58.99
C PHE A 26 -10.45 24.75 -60.20
N ARG A 27 -9.13 24.98 -60.49
CA ARG A 27 -8.70 25.81 -61.62
C ARG A 27 -8.12 24.93 -62.69
N PHE A 28 -8.73 24.98 -63.85
CA PHE A 28 -8.32 24.25 -65.08
C PHE A 28 -7.76 25.24 -66.08
N GLN A 29 -6.66 24.89 -66.74
CA GLN A 29 -6.19 25.65 -67.90
C GLN A 29 -7.18 25.47 -69.04
N ARG A 30 -7.57 26.58 -69.67
CA ARG A 30 -8.59 26.58 -70.72
C ARG A 30 -8.27 25.62 -71.90
N GLU A 31 -7.00 25.53 -72.23
CA GLU A 31 -6.51 24.62 -73.30
C GLU A 31 -6.62 23.14 -72.91
N LYS A 32 -6.71 22.82 -71.65
CA LYS A 32 -6.75 21.42 -71.17
C LYS A 32 -8.15 20.95 -70.80
N ILE A 33 -9.15 21.77 -70.98
CA ILE A 33 -10.54 21.42 -70.70
C ILE A 33 -11.40 21.58 -71.97
N ASN A 34 -12.21 20.58 -72.30
CA ASN A 34 -13.04 20.56 -73.48
C ASN A 34 -14.41 21.23 -73.31
N LEU A 35 -14.55 22.07 -72.30
CA LEU A 35 -15.79 22.73 -71.94
C LEU A 35 -16.09 23.85 -72.95
N VAL A 36 -17.01 23.60 -73.91
CA VAL A 36 -17.37 24.57 -74.94
C VAL A 36 -18.18 25.72 -74.42
N ASN A 37 -19.11 25.45 -73.47
CA ASN A 37 -19.95 26.46 -72.86
C ASN A 37 -20.29 26.08 -71.39
N GLY A 38 -20.75 27.05 -70.60
CA GLY A 38 -21.07 26.84 -69.16
C GLY A 38 -22.29 25.93 -68.92
N LEU A 39 -23.06 25.53 -69.98
CA LEU A 39 -24.24 24.67 -69.81
C LEU A 39 -23.85 23.24 -69.44
N GLU A 40 -22.73 22.75 -69.83
CA GLU A 40 -22.25 21.40 -69.48
C GLU A 40 -21.82 21.32 -68.09
N ALA A 41 -21.29 22.42 -67.47
CA ALA A 41 -20.99 22.51 -66.06
C ALA A 41 -22.25 22.52 -65.17
N ASN A 42 -23.43 22.84 -65.74
CA ASN A 42 -24.67 22.81 -64.98
C ASN A 42 -25.06 21.38 -64.54
N VAL A 43 -24.63 20.35 -65.26
CA VAL A 43 -24.85 18.94 -64.86
C VAL A 43 -24.24 18.66 -63.50
N ILE A 44 -23.07 19.26 -63.21
CA ILE A 44 -22.44 19.14 -61.88
C ILE A 44 -23.30 19.88 -60.81
N LYS A 45 -23.95 20.98 -61.17
CA LYS A 45 -24.81 21.76 -60.24
C LYS A 45 -26.03 21.00 -59.76
N GLU A 46 -26.58 20.13 -60.61
CA GLU A 46 -27.76 19.31 -60.30
C GLU A 46 -27.46 18.17 -59.35
N VAL A 47 -26.20 17.72 -59.27
CA VAL A 47 -25.78 16.73 -58.25
C VAL A 47 -25.56 17.44 -56.96
N ASP A 48 -26.10 16.93 -55.91
CA ASP A 48 -26.03 17.54 -54.55
C ASP A 48 -26.41 19.03 -54.54
N PRO A 49 -27.71 19.33 -54.69
CA PRO A 49 -28.20 20.71 -54.78
C PRO A 49 -27.94 21.54 -53.54
N SER A 50 -27.61 20.90 -52.39
CA SER A 50 -27.26 21.59 -51.15
C SER A 50 -25.90 22.27 -51.20
N PHE A 51 -25.02 21.89 -52.20
CA PHE A 51 -23.73 22.51 -52.39
C PHE A 51 -23.84 23.72 -53.29
N LYS A 52 -23.40 24.90 -52.80
CA LYS A 52 -23.33 26.07 -53.67
C LYS A 52 -22.19 25.89 -54.68
N LYS A 53 -22.52 25.89 -56.00
CA LYS A 53 -21.56 25.65 -57.06
C LYS A 53 -21.60 26.78 -58.11
N GLU A 54 -20.44 27.36 -58.35
CA GLU A 54 -20.30 28.45 -59.30
C GLU A 54 -19.20 28.05 -60.35
N THR A 55 -19.40 28.42 -61.57
CA THR A 55 -18.43 28.20 -62.66
C THR A 55 -18.16 29.55 -63.31
N VAL A 56 -16.87 29.93 -63.31
CA VAL A 56 -16.39 31.13 -64.00
C VAL A 56 -15.46 30.70 -65.11
N MET A 57 -15.66 31.25 -66.32
CA MET A 57 -14.86 30.96 -67.48
C MET A 57 -14.21 32.25 -67.97
N THR A 58 -12.90 32.20 -68.12
CA THR A 58 -12.07 33.27 -68.73
C THR A 58 -11.41 32.72 -69.99
N ASP A 59 -10.67 33.57 -70.71
CA ASP A 59 -9.94 33.13 -71.92
C ASP A 59 -8.81 32.17 -71.53
N ASP A 60 -8.22 32.26 -70.35
CA ASP A 60 -7.06 31.46 -69.93
C ASP A 60 -7.41 30.29 -69.03
N GLU A 61 -8.50 30.38 -68.20
CA GLU A 61 -8.84 29.35 -67.25
C GLU A 61 -10.34 29.15 -67.05
N VAL A 62 -10.71 27.97 -66.61
CA VAL A 62 -12.03 27.62 -66.10
C VAL A 62 -11.90 27.34 -64.60
N GLN A 63 -12.67 28.10 -63.78
CA GLN A 63 -12.72 27.95 -62.37
C GLN A 63 -14.07 27.38 -61.93
N ILE A 64 -14.05 26.25 -61.20
CA ILE A 64 -15.23 25.64 -60.59
C ILE A 64 -15.10 25.80 -59.07
N SER A 65 -15.98 26.55 -58.48
CA SER A 65 -16.05 26.77 -57.02
C SER A 65 -17.17 25.95 -56.41
N ILE A 66 -16.88 25.20 -55.38
CA ILE A 66 -17.84 24.35 -54.68
C ILE A 66 -17.78 24.67 -53.17
N GLN A 67 -18.90 25.12 -52.63
CA GLN A 67 -19.03 25.41 -51.21
C GLN A 67 -20.05 24.45 -50.59
N PRO A 68 -19.60 23.40 -49.88
CA PRO A 68 -20.49 22.55 -49.11
C PRO A 68 -21.05 23.30 -47.90
N PRO A 69 -22.24 22.91 -47.39
CA PRO A 69 -22.76 23.42 -46.14
C PRO A 69 -21.77 23.23 -44.95
N ALA A 70 -21.78 24.13 -43.97
CA ALA A 70 -20.83 24.15 -42.85
C ALA A 70 -20.83 22.86 -41.97
N GLU A 71 -21.86 22.04 -42.09
CA GLU A 71 -21.98 20.77 -41.40
C GLU A 71 -21.10 19.67 -41.99
N TYR A 72 -20.71 19.79 -43.26
CA TYR A 72 -19.82 18.84 -43.88
C TYR A 72 -18.37 19.01 -43.40
N LYS A 73 -17.69 17.88 -43.23
CA LYS A 73 -16.28 17.83 -42.77
C LYS A 73 -15.44 17.14 -43.84
N GLU A 74 -14.20 17.56 -43.98
CA GLU A 74 -13.21 16.93 -44.84
C GLU A 74 -12.86 15.52 -44.36
N PHE A 75 -12.43 14.66 -45.27
CA PHE A 75 -12.02 13.27 -45.01
C PHE A 75 -11.06 13.14 -43.82
N ARG A 76 -10.09 14.08 -43.67
CA ARG A 76 -9.10 14.07 -42.62
C ARG A 76 -9.71 14.06 -41.17
N TYR A 77 -10.93 14.56 -41.01
CA TYR A 77 -11.62 14.56 -39.72
C TYR A 77 -12.10 13.17 -39.26
N LEU A 78 -12.03 12.15 -40.14
CA LEU A 78 -12.28 10.76 -39.77
C LEU A 78 -11.27 10.25 -38.72
N LYS A 79 -10.04 10.77 -38.74
CA LYS A 79 -9.03 10.40 -37.72
C LYS A 79 -9.54 10.58 -36.28
N SER A 80 -10.37 11.57 -36.02
CA SER A 80 -10.92 11.85 -34.71
C SER A 80 -12.13 10.99 -34.33
N LYS A 81 -12.66 10.21 -35.26
CA LYS A 81 -13.82 9.34 -35.03
C LYS A 81 -13.42 8.03 -34.37
N ASN A 82 -14.37 7.39 -33.68
CA ASN A 82 -14.17 6.06 -33.13
C ASN A 82 -14.08 4.98 -34.22
N LYS A 83 -13.60 3.79 -33.88
CA LYS A 83 -13.37 2.69 -34.83
C LYS A 83 -14.65 2.36 -35.61
N LYS A 84 -15.77 2.19 -34.95
CA LYS A 84 -17.06 1.87 -35.60
C LYS A 84 -17.51 2.95 -36.59
N SER A 85 -17.37 4.22 -36.27
CA SER A 85 -17.68 5.33 -37.18
C SER A 85 -16.82 5.32 -38.44
N LYS A 86 -15.56 4.97 -38.34
CA LYS A 86 -14.64 4.84 -39.48
C LYS A 86 -15.07 3.72 -40.43
N TRP A 87 -15.42 2.56 -39.87
CA TRP A 87 -15.93 1.44 -40.65
C TRP A 87 -17.31 1.75 -41.28
N LEU A 88 -18.19 2.45 -40.55
CA LEU A 88 -19.47 2.88 -41.07
C LEU A 88 -19.29 3.85 -42.25
N PHE A 89 -18.37 4.81 -42.15
CA PHE A 89 -18.02 5.70 -43.26
C PHE A 89 -17.51 4.93 -44.47
N ALA A 90 -16.60 3.96 -44.27
CA ALA A 90 -16.10 3.12 -45.34
C ALA A 90 -17.24 2.36 -46.07
N TYR A 91 -18.19 1.82 -45.30
CA TYR A 91 -19.40 1.19 -45.89
C TYR A 91 -20.21 2.17 -46.70
N GLN A 92 -20.48 3.36 -46.17
CA GLN A 92 -21.25 4.40 -46.86
C GLN A 92 -20.53 4.90 -48.11
N LEU A 93 -19.19 4.97 -48.12
CA LEU A 93 -18.40 5.35 -49.28
C LEU A 93 -18.53 4.32 -50.40
N VAL A 94 -18.38 3.05 -50.10
CA VAL A 94 -18.54 1.98 -51.08
C VAL A 94 -19.95 1.99 -51.66
N LYS A 95 -20.96 2.15 -50.80
CA LYS A 95 -22.35 2.23 -51.20
C LYS A 95 -22.63 3.45 -52.10
N ALA A 96 -22.14 4.62 -51.77
CA ALA A 96 -22.35 5.86 -52.51
C ALA A 96 -21.74 5.80 -53.91
N VAL A 97 -20.58 5.12 -54.07
CA VAL A 97 -19.95 4.94 -55.38
C VAL A 97 -20.67 3.89 -56.20
N GLU A 98 -21.05 2.74 -55.63
CA GLU A 98 -21.77 1.67 -56.31
C GLU A 98 -23.16 2.13 -56.81
N GLU A 99 -23.87 2.94 -56.01
CA GLU A 99 -25.21 3.46 -56.32
C GLU A 99 -25.15 4.69 -57.22
N HIS A 100 -23.95 5.18 -57.59
CA HIS A 100 -23.83 6.32 -58.48
C HIS A 100 -24.31 5.95 -59.93
N SER A 101 -25.46 6.49 -60.31
CA SER A 101 -26.15 6.09 -61.52
C SER A 101 -26.09 7.11 -62.68
N VAL A 102 -25.44 8.27 -62.45
CA VAL A 102 -25.40 9.34 -63.49
C VAL A 102 -24.32 9.07 -64.51
N LYS A 103 -24.70 8.44 -65.60
CA LYS A 103 -23.78 7.95 -66.68
C LYS A 103 -22.86 9.03 -67.27
N ARG A 104 -23.24 10.30 -67.22
CA ARG A 104 -22.43 11.41 -67.74
C ARG A 104 -21.43 11.98 -66.72
N LEU A 105 -21.51 11.59 -65.44
CA LEU A 105 -20.66 12.06 -64.43
C LEU A 105 -19.70 10.95 -63.98
N HIS A 106 -18.43 11.30 -63.91
CA HIS A 106 -17.37 10.38 -63.56
C HIS A 106 -16.82 10.75 -62.17
N LEU A 107 -16.72 9.76 -61.28
CA LEU A 107 -16.22 9.94 -59.93
C LEU A 107 -14.70 9.77 -59.83
N ILE A 108 -14.12 10.45 -58.85
CA ILE A 108 -12.78 10.20 -58.30
C ILE A 108 -12.94 10.07 -56.79
N ALA A 109 -12.61 8.90 -56.25
CA ALA A 109 -12.79 8.58 -54.83
C ALA A 109 -11.53 8.83 -54.01
N THR A 110 -11.01 10.06 -54.07
CA THR A 110 -9.82 10.47 -53.31
C THR A 110 -10.19 11.23 -52.03
N PRO A 111 -9.36 11.19 -51.00
CA PRO A 111 -9.62 11.90 -49.72
C PRO A 111 -9.88 13.39 -49.90
N GLU A 112 -9.19 14.03 -50.84
CA GLU A 112 -9.32 15.47 -51.12
C GLU A 112 -10.67 15.82 -51.78
N ASN A 113 -11.25 14.86 -52.50
CA ASN A 113 -12.53 15.03 -53.19
C ASN A 113 -13.74 14.66 -52.31
N ILE A 114 -13.52 14.13 -51.12
CA ILE A 114 -14.59 13.58 -50.27
C ILE A 114 -14.80 14.47 -49.06
N VAL A 115 -16.05 14.87 -48.87
CA VAL A 115 -16.56 15.46 -47.63
C VAL A 115 -17.69 14.59 -47.11
N PHE A 116 -17.99 14.68 -45.82
CA PHE A 116 -19.05 13.89 -45.18
C PHE A 116 -19.85 14.70 -44.17
N ASP A 117 -21.11 14.35 -44.01
CA ASP A 117 -22.01 14.95 -43.04
C ASP A 117 -21.90 14.33 -41.64
N LYS A 118 -22.76 14.76 -40.71
CA LYS A 118 -22.84 14.19 -39.35
C LYS A 118 -23.26 12.72 -39.34
N GLY A 119 -23.98 12.25 -40.37
CA GLY A 119 -24.41 10.87 -40.56
C GLY A 119 -23.32 9.99 -41.17
N LEU A 120 -22.11 10.53 -41.42
CA LEU A 120 -20.99 9.88 -42.09
C LEU A 120 -21.31 9.53 -43.55
N THR A 121 -22.28 10.22 -44.18
CA THR A 121 -22.62 10.06 -45.61
C THR A 121 -21.61 10.83 -46.45
N PRO A 122 -20.83 10.16 -47.31
CA PRO A 122 -19.88 10.83 -48.17
C PRO A 122 -20.57 11.57 -49.29
N LYS A 123 -20.00 12.69 -49.69
CA LYS A 123 -20.31 13.48 -50.86
C LYS A 123 -19.02 13.87 -51.55
N PHE A 124 -19.09 14.03 -52.87
CA PHE A 124 -17.94 14.37 -53.69
C PHE A 124 -17.99 15.87 -54.07
N LEU A 125 -16.86 16.54 -53.99
CA LEU A 125 -16.74 17.93 -54.34
C LEU A 125 -16.77 18.10 -55.86
N HIS A 126 -15.95 17.34 -56.58
CA HIS A 126 -15.79 17.41 -58.02
C HIS A 126 -16.27 16.13 -58.69
N TYR A 127 -16.89 16.29 -59.84
CA TYR A 127 -17.29 15.24 -60.80
C TYR A 127 -16.72 15.56 -62.16
N GLY A 128 -16.12 14.58 -62.83
CA GLY A 128 -15.85 14.69 -64.26
C GLY A 128 -17.14 14.69 -65.08
N VAL A 129 -17.13 15.35 -66.17
CA VAL A 129 -18.23 15.33 -67.16
C VAL A 129 -17.72 14.71 -68.40
N LYS A 130 -18.40 13.68 -68.91
CA LYS A 130 -18.02 12.96 -70.12
C LYS A 130 -17.68 13.95 -71.25
N GLU A 131 -16.47 13.79 -71.82
CA GLU A 131 -15.93 14.58 -72.92
C GLU A 131 -15.63 16.08 -72.61
N SER A 132 -16.12 16.65 -71.49
CA SER A 132 -16.05 18.10 -71.29
C SER A 132 -15.17 18.50 -70.11
N ILE A 133 -15.20 17.77 -68.97
CA ILE A 133 -14.48 18.09 -67.71
C ILE A 133 -13.78 16.82 -67.20
N PRO A 134 -12.50 16.86 -66.85
CA PRO A 134 -11.76 15.68 -66.35
C PRO A 134 -12.37 15.13 -65.07
N PRO A 135 -12.32 13.79 -64.87
CA PRO A 135 -11.90 12.76 -65.78
C PRO A 135 -12.94 12.55 -66.93
N TYR A 136 -12.47 12.51 -68.14
CA TYR A 136 -13.34 12.47 -69.32
C TYR A 136 -14.00 11.12 -69.52
N GLU A 137 -13.35 10.05 -69.04
CA GLU A 137 -13.80 8.68 -69.24
C GLU A 137 -14.10 8.01 -67.92
N HIS A 138 -15.05 7.08 -67.93
CA HIS A 138 -15.35 6.22 -66.83
C HIS A 138 -14.38 5.04 -66.78
N ASP A 139 -13.53 5.01 -65.78
CA ASP A 139 -12.58 3.94 -65.49
C ASP A 139 -13.01 3.22 -64.22
N GLU A 140 -13.71 2.09 -64.39
CA GLU A 140 -14.23 1.30 -63.23
C GLU A 140 -13.12 0.69 -62.43
N GLU A 141 -12.03 0.22 -63.01
CA GLU A 141 -10.93 -0.41 -62.29
C GLU A 141 -10.19 0.62 -61.40
N ARG A 142 -9.87 1.79 -61.99
CA ARG A 142 -9.29 2.89 -61.27
C ARG A 142 -10.19 3.33 -60.08
N LEU A 143 -11.47 3.57 -60.35
CA LEU A 143 -12.43 4.02 -59.36
C LEU A 143 -12.57 3.00 -58.20
N PHE A 144 -12.64 1.70 -58.55
CA PHE A 144 -12.72 0.64 -57.55
C PHE A 144 -11.45 0.58 -56.68
N ASN A 145 -10.27 0.73 -57.27
CA ASN A 145 -9.01 0.78 -56.52
C ASN A 145 -8.90 2.03 -55.65
N GLU A 146 -9.38 3.20 -56.12
CA GLU A 146 -9.48 4.42 -55.34
C GLU A 146 -10.41 4.24 -54.15
N VAL A 147 -11.57 3.59 -54.30
CA VAL A 147 -12.52 3.31 -53.21
C VAL A 147 -11.91 2.38 -52.19
N LYS A 148 -11.19 1.32 -52.59
CA LYS A 148 -10.46 0.43 -51.67
C LYS A 148 -9.42 1.20 -50.87
N ALA A 149 -8.62 2.03 -51.53
CA ALA A 149 -7.58 2.83 -50.90
C ALA A 149 -8.17 3.87 -49.93
N ALA A 150 -9.26 4.55 -50.30
CA ALA A 150 -9.96 5.51 -49.43
C ALA A 150 -10.63 4.82 -48.25
N ALA A 151 -11.23 3.64 -48.45
CA ALA A 151 -11.78 2.83 -47.35
C ALA A 151 -10.70 2.36 -46.38
N ALA A 152 -9.57 1.86 -46.89
CA ALA A 152 -8.41 1.47 -46.06
C ALA A 152 -7.87 2.66 -45.26
N LEU A 153 -7.67 3.81 -45.90
CA LEU A 153 -7.24 5.03 -45.22
C LEU A 153 -8.23 5.49 -44.14
N ALA A 154 -9.53 5.35 -44.37
CA ALA A 154 -10.55 5.74 -43.40
C ALA A 154 -10.48 4.89 -42.11
N VAL A 155 -10.28 3.57 -42.25
CA VAL A 155 -10.33 2.64 -41.11
C VAL A 155 -9.00 2.56 -40.36
N ASP A 156 -7.88 2.59 -41.05
CA ASP A 156 -6.52 2.39 -40.51
C ASP A 156 -5.79 3.72 -40.35
N GLY A 157 -5.49 4.40 -41.45
CA GLY A 157 -4.84 5.71 -41.42
C GLY A 157 -3.35 5.71 -41.08
N GLU A 158 -2.67 4.55 -41.16
CA GLU A 158 -1.23 4.42 -40.94
C GLU A 158 -0.42 4.91 -42.12
N PHE A 159 -0.92 4.65 -43.33
CA PHE A 159 -0.26 5.00 -44.61
C PHE A 159 -1.02 6.12 -45.32
N THR A 160 -0.41 6.67 -46.35
CA THR A 160 -1.03 7.67 -47.23
C THR A 160 -1.98 7.00 -48.21
N PHE A 161 -2.90 7.77 -48.82
CA PHE A 161 -3.81 7.27 -49.86
C PHE A 161 -3.05 6.63 -51.04
N GLU A 162 -1.95 7.27 -51.46
CA GLU A 162 -1.16 6.76 -52.56
C GLU A 162 -0.44 5.44 -52.23
N GLU A 163 -0.04 5.25 -50.97
CA GLU A 163 0.55 3.99 -50.51
C GLU A 163 -0.47 2.85 -50.52
N TYR A 164 -1.69 3.09 -50.06
CA TYR A 164 -2.76 2.08 -50.18
C TYR A 164 -3.13 1.77 -51.61
N LEU A 165 -3.07 2.76 -52.51
CA LEU A 165 -3.45 2.61 -53.91
C LEU A 165 -2.39 1.86 -54.72
N LYS A 166 -1.10 2.20 -54.52
CA LYS A 166 -0.02 1.75 -55.45
C LYS A 166 0.83 0.62 -54.89
N TYR A 167 0.93 0.52 -53.55
CA TYR A 167 1.90 -0.39 -52.94
C TYR A 167 1.23 -1.51 -52.11
N SER A 168 0.01 -1.88 -52.47
CA SER A 168 -0.76 -2.93 -51.80
C SER A 168 -0.07 -4.29 -51.73
N GLU A 169 0.82 -4.57 -52.69
CA GLU A 169 1.56 -5.83 -52.78
C GLU A 169 2.89 -5.82 -51.99
N THR A 170 3.45 -4.63 -51.75
CA THR A 170 4.79 -4.48 -51.15
C THR A 170 4.77 -4.07 -49.70
N ILE A 171 3.72 -3.40 -49.25
CA ILE A 171 3.56 -2.96 -47.86
C ILE A 171 2.84 -4.03 -47.05
N LYS A 172 3.35 -4.32 -45.85
CA LYS A 172 2.70 -5.23 -44.89
C LYS A 172 1.57 -4.51 -44.17
N PHE A 173 0.38 -4.60 -44.69
CA PHE A 173 -0.83 -4.07 -44.09
C PHE A 173 -1.36 -4.95 -42.94
N SER A 174 -2.18 -4.38 -42.08
CA SER A 174 -2.99 -5.12 -41.10
C SER A 174 -3.95 -6.10 -41.84
N ASP A 175 -4.37 -7.15 -41.15
CA ASP A 175 -5.28 -8.13 -41.78
C ASP A 175 -6.63 -7.50 -42.17
N GLU A 176 -7.10 -6.50 -41.42
CA GLU A 176 -8.30 -5.71 -41.72
C GLU A 176 -8.13 -4.98 -43.07
N VAL A 177 -7.00 -4.32 -43.28
CA VAL A 177 -6.68 -3.59 -44.51
C VAL A 177 -6.45 -4.54 -45.69
N LYS A 178 -5.75 -5.67 -45.48
CA LYS A 178 -5.55 -6.68 -46.52
C LYS A 178 -6.87 -7.18 -47.11
N ASN A 179 -7.85 -7.45 -46.24
CA ASN A 179 -9.17 -7.90 -46.64
C ASN A 179 -9.90 -6.85 -47.54
N ILE A 180 -9.74 -5.55 -47.22
CA ILE A 180 -10.28 -4.45 -48.00
C ILE A 180 -9.61 -4.40 -49.41
N VAL A 181 -8.28 -4.36 -49.42
CA VAL A 181 -7.49 -4.18 -50.65
C VAL A 181 -7.60 -5.39 -51.57
N SER A 182 -7.72 -6.61 -51.02
CA SER A 182 -7.85 -7.85 -51.79
C SER A 182 -9.27 -8.13 -52.31
N SER A 183 -10.26 -7.30 -51.95
CA SER A 183 -11.63 -7.45 -52.47
C SER A 183 -11.67 -7.32 -53.98
N GLY A 184 -12.37 -8.23 -54.63
CA GLY A 184 -12.47 -8.27 -56.11
C GLY A 184 -13.65 -7.49 -56.66
N THR A 185 -14.71 -7.30 -55.88
CA THR A 185 -15.95 -6.61 -56.29
C THR A 185 -16.46 -5.68 -55.16
N TYR A 186 -17.33 -4.75 -55.52
CA TYR A 186 -18.03 -3.90 -54.51
C TYR A 186 -18.84 -4.73 -53.53
N GLY A 187 -19.42 -5.87 -53.99
CA GLY A 187 -20.14 -6.80 -53.12
C GLY A 187 -19.24 -7.44 -52.05
N ASP A 188 -18.05 -7.92 -52.47
CA ASP A 188 -17.06 -8.49 -51.57
C ASP A 188 -16.57 -7.45 -50.55
N LEU A 189 -16.26 -6.25 -51.04
CA LEU A 189 -15.79 -5.15 -50.20
C LEU A 189 -16.84 -4.76 -49.16
N LYS A 190 -18.11 -4.64 -49.53
CA LYS A 190 -19.21 -4.39 -48.60
C LYS A 190 -19.35 -5.53 -47.59
N ALA A 191 -19.23 -6.80 -48.01
CA ALA A 191 -19.32 -7.94 -47.11
C ALA A 191 -18.19 -7.97 -46.06
N VAL A 192 -16.96 -7.63 -46.45
CA VAL A 192 -15.81 -7.51 -45.55
C VAL A 192 -16.06 -6.40 -44.53
N ILE A 193 -16.48 -5.22 -44.97
CA ILE A 193 -16.75 -4.08 -44.08
C ILE A 193 -17.92 -4.39 -43.15
N GLN A 194 -19.01 -4.97 -43.66
CA GLN A 194 -20.21 -5.30 -42.88
C GLN A 194 -19.87 -6.33 -41.76
N ARG A 195 -19.12 -7.37 -42.11
CA ARG A 195 -18.66 -8.35 -41.10
C ARG A 195 -17.93 -7.66 -39.97
N ARG A 196 -17.04 -6.72 -40.27
CA ARG A 196 -16.29 -6.01 -39.24
C ARG A 196 -17.18 -5.08 -38.39
N LEU A 197 -18.19 -4.47 -39.01
CA LEU A 197 -19.21 -3.69 -38.29
C LEU A 197 -20.00 -4.59 -37.33
N ASP A 198 -20.42 -5.76 -37.73
CA ASP A 198 -21.16 -6.71 -36.91
C ASP A 198 -20.31 -7.21 -35.74
N GLU A 199 -19.01 -7.46 -35.95
CA GLU A 199 -18.06 -7.79 -34.90
C GLU A 199 -17.93 -6.65 -33.86
N LEU A 200 -17.76 -5.39 -34.36
CA LEU A 200 -17.68 -4.23 -33.48
C LEU A 200 -18.96 -4.01 -32.67
N ASP A 201 -20.11 -4.30 -33.25
CA ASP A 201 -21.41 -4.25 -32.60
C ASP A 201 -21.53 -5.33 -31.50
N ALA A 202 -20.99 -6.51 -31.76
CA ALA A 202 -20.92 -7.58 -30.79
C ALA A 202 -19.96 -7.22 -29.63
N GLU A 203 -18.78 -6.69 -29.97
CA GLU A 203 -17.81 -6.18 -28.96
C GLU A 203 -18.46 -5.09 -28.08
N GLU A 204 -19.17 -4.11 -28.70
CA GLU A 204 -19.81 -3.00 -27.98
C GLU A 204 -20.89 -3.49 -27.00
N LYS A 205 -21.65 -4.54 -27.37
CA LYS A 205 -22.68 -5.13 -26.48
C LYS A 205 -22.07 -5.79 -25.23
N THR A 206 -20.81 -6.23 -25.29
CA THR A 206 -20.10 -6.81 -24.13
C THR A 206 -19.50 -5.74 -23.22
N LEU A 207 -19.39 -4.49 -23.68
CA LEU A 207 -18.79 -3.41 -22.94
C LEU A 207 -19.84 -2.68 -22.11
N VAL A 208 -19.60 -2.60 -20.79
CA VAL A 208 -20.43 -1.80 -19.89
C VAL A 208 -19.95 -0.35 -19.93
N HIS A 209 -20.72 0.53 -20.50
CA HIS A 209 -20.44 1.96 -20.58
C HIS A 209 -20.67 2.62 -19.21
N LEU A 210 -19.64 2.62 -18.34
CA LEU A 210 -19.69 3.34 -17.08
C LEU A 210 -19.34 4.82 -17.28
N PRO A 211 -20.17 5.76 -16.80
CA PRO A 211 -19.82 7.17 -16.81
C PRO A 211 -18.46 7.38 -16.10
N LYS A 212 -17.54 8.08 -16.74
CA LYS A 212 -16.18 8.34 -16.20
C LYS A 212 -16.15 8.81 -14.74
N LYS A 213 -17.16 9.60 -14.33
CA LYS A 213 -17.30 10.05 -12.93
C LYS A 213 -17.61 8.88 -11.99
N LYS A 214 -18.60 8.03 -12.32
CA LYS A 214 -18.96 6.87 -11.47
C LYS A 214 -17.78 5.88 -11.35
N TRP A 215 -17.08 5.60 -12.45
CA TRP A 215 -15.92 4.71 -12.44
C TRP A 215 -14.77 5.24 -11.57
N LYS A 216 -14.44 6.54 -11.67
CA LYS A 216 -13.46 7.19 -10.80
C LYS A 216 -13.86 7.10 -9.33
N THR A 217 -15.12 7.42 -9.02
CA THR A 217 -15.62 7.37 -7.64
C THR A 217 -15.53 5.95 -7.06
N GLN A 218 -15.97 4.93 -7.81
CA GLN A 218 -15.87 3.53 -7.36
C GLN A 218 -14.42 3.10 -7.15
N ARG A 219 -13.50 3.52 -8.02
CA ARG A 219 -12.07 3.23 -7.88
C ARG A 219 -11.48 3.86 -6.62
N TYR A 220 -11.82 5.13 -6.32
CA TYR A 220 -11.34 5.79 -5.10
C TYR A 220 -11.96 5.20 -3.83
N ILE A 221 -13.25 4.82 -3.86
CA ILE A 221 -13.88 4.09 -2.75
C ILE A 221 -13.17 2.75 -2.54
N GLY A 222 -12.92 1.99 -3.60
CA GLY A 222 -12.19 0.72 -3.51
C GLY A 222 -10.78 0.89 -2.95
N LEU A 223 -10.02 1.90 -3.40
CA LEU A 223 -8.70 2.21 -2.86
C LEU A 223 -8.76 2.61 -1.38
N GLY A 224 -9.76 3.42 -1.00
CA GLY A 224 -9.98 3.80 0.41
C GLY A 224 -10.29 2.58 1.29
N LEU A 225 -11.12 1.67 0.82
CA LEU A 225 -11.42 0.41 1.54
C LEU A 225 -10.18 -0.46 1.70
N ILE A 226 -9.36 -0.61 0.67
CA ILE A 226 -8.10 -1.36 0.75
C ILE A 226 -7.15 -0.70 1.75
N LEU A 227 -7.03 0.63 1.73
CA LEU A 227 -6.20 1.39 2.64
C LEU A 227 -6.60 1.19 4.12
N CYS A 228 -7.87 1.01 4.41
CA CYS A 228 -8.37 0.70 5.76
C CYS A 228 -8.27 -0.79 6.10
N LEU A 229 -8.53 -1.67 5.15
CA LEU A 229 -8.60 -3.11 5.38
C LEU A 229 -7.23 -3.73 5.62
N VAL A 230 -6.20 -3.29 4.88
CA VAL A 230 -4.84 -3.82 5.03
C VAL A 230 -4.28 -3.59 6.44
N PRO A 231 -4.32 -2.37 7.03
CA PRO A 231 -3.88 -2.17 8.42
C PRO A 231 -4.70 -2.98 9.42
N ALA A 232 -6.03 -3.11 9.21
CA ALA A 232 -6.88 -3.88 10.10
C ALA A 232 -6.53 -5.37 10.09
N LEU A 233 -6.24 -5.94 8.91
CA LEU A 233 -5.77 -7.33 8.79
C LEU A 233 -4.41 -7.53 9.44
N LEU A 234 -3.46 -6.60 9.23
CA LEU A 234 -2.14 -6.66 9.86
C LEU A 234 -2.25 -6.56 11.39
N PHE A 235 -3.10 -5.68 11.89
CA PHE A 235 -3.37 -5.57 13.33
C PHE A 235 -4.01 -6.85 13.89
N SER A 236 -4.99 -7.42 13.20
CA SER A 236 -5.62 -8.67 13.62
C SER A 236 -4.62 -9.83 13.64
N PHE A 237 -3.78 -9.91 12.62
CA PHE A 237 -2.72 -10.91 12.54
C PHE A 237 -1.72 -10.75 13.70
N TYR A 238 -1.24 -9.52 13.93
CA TYR A 238 -0.35 -9.23 15.05
C TYR A 238 -1.00 -9.57 16.40
N SER A 239 -2.26 -9.20 16.59
CA SER A 239 -3.00 -9.47 17.83
C SER A 239 -3.12 -10.97 18.11
N LEU A 240 -3.54 -11.76 17.09
CA LEU A 240 -3.78 -13.20 17.24
C LEU A 240 -2.49 -14.00 17.45
N PHE A 241 -1.42 -13.65 16.70
CA PHE A 241 -0.22 -14.49 16.68
C PHE A 241 0.87 -14.04 17.66
N PHE A 242 0.85 -12.78 18.10
CA PHE A 242 1.88 -12.24 18.97
C PHE A 242 1.34 -11.72 20.30
N ALA A 243 0.29 -10.89 20.29
CA ALA A 243 -0.17 -10.24 21.51
C ALA A 243 -0.95 -11.21 22.43
N GLN A 244 -1.88 -11.99 21.90
CA GLN A 244 -2.69 -12.92 22.70
C GLN A 244 -1.85 -14.05 23.34
N PRO A 245 -0.98 -14.78 22.62
CA PRO A 245 -0.16 -15.83 23.24
C PRO A 245 0.77 -15.32 24.32
N LYS A 246 1.25 -14.07 24.18
CA LYS A 246 2.07 -13.40 25.19
C LYS A 246 1.27 -13.13 26.46
N GLN A 247 0.07 -12.58 26.33
CA GLN A 247 -0.80 -12.32 27.48
C GLN A 247 -1.27 -13.61 28.15
N GLU A 248 -1.61 -14.64 27.39
CA GLU A 248 -1.95 -15.95 27.93
C GLU A 248 -0.80 -16.54 28.76
N ALA A 249 0.43 -16.43 28.27
CA ALA A 249 1.61 -16.88 29.00
C ALA A 249 1.79 -16.11 30.32
N PHE A 250 1.53 -14.81 30.36
CA PHE A 250 1.61 -14.02 31.59
C PHE A 250 0.53 -14.41 32.60
N VAL A 251 -0.69 -14.65 32.13
CA VAL A 251 -1.79 -15.14 32.98
C VAL A 251 -1.49 -16.54 33.51
N GLU A 252 -0.97 -17.42 32.67
CA GLU A 252 -0.63 -18.79 33.03
C GLU A 252 0.55 -18.83 34.02
N SER A 253 1.56 -18.00 33.80
CA SER A 253 2.70 -17.86 34.74
C SER A 253 2.23 -17.42 36.11
N ASN A 254 1.29 -16.47 36.20
CA ASN A 254 0.70 -16.04 37.46
C ASN A 254 -0.01 -17.19 38.17
N ARG A 255 -0.77 -18.01 37.44
CA ARG A 255 -1.41 -19.23 38.00
C ARG A 255 -0.37 -20.21 38.53
N TYR A 256 0.73 -20.45 37.81
CA TYR A 256 1.80 -21.32 38.25
C TYR A 256 2.51 -20.74 39.51
N PHE A 257 2.72 -19.43 39.57
CA PHE A 257 3.32 -18.76 40.71
C PHE A 257 2.49 -18.90 41.96
N LEU A 258 1.17 -18.66 41.87
CA LEU A 258 0.25 -18.84 43.01
C LEU A 258 0.19 -20.27 43.51
N ASN A 259 0.41 -21.24 42.62
CA ASN A 259 0.50 -22.67 42.95
C ASN A 259 1.91 -23.12 43.37
N LYS A 260 2.86 -22.18 43.55
CA LYS A 260 4.27 -22.46 43.91
C LYS A 260 5.01 -23.37 42.91
N GLN A 261 4.59 -23.38 41.65
CA GLN A 261 5.20 -24.17 40.56
C GLN A 261 6.27 -23.35 39.83
N TYR A 262 7.32 -22.93 40.56
CA TYR A 262 8.30 -21.95 40.09
C TYR A 262 9.04 -22.38 38.81
N SER A 263 9.36 -23.66 38.64
CA SER A 263 9.98 -24.14 37.41
C SER A 263 9.08 -23.97 36.19
N LYS A 264 7.73 -24.04 36.38
CA LYS A 264 6.79 -23.79 35.30
C LYS A 264 6.65 -22.30 34.98
N VAL A 265 6.75 -21.43 35.98
CA VAL A 265 6.83 -19.97 35.76
C VAL A 265 8.02 -19.67 34.84
N ILE A 266 9.19 -20.18 35.18
CA ILE A 266 10.42 -20.00 34.42
C ILE A 266 10.23 -20.49 32.96
N SER A 267 9.82 -21.75 32.78
CA SER A 267 9.68 -22.33 31.45
C SER A 267 8.61 -21.64 30.58
N THR A 268 7.56 -21.09 31.20
CA THR A 268 6.50 -20.36 30.48
C THR A 268 7.00 -18.99 29.99
N LEU A 269 7.85 -18.33 30.79
CA LEU A 269 8.34 -16.98 30.53
C LEU A 269 9.71 -16.91 29.86
N ASP A 270 10.41 -18.02 29.69
CA ASP A 270 11.78 -18.10 29.17
C ASP A 270 11.96 -17.42 27.80
N LYS A 271 10.98 -17.60 26.91
CA LYS A 271 10.99 -17.05 25.55
C LYS A 271 10.73 -15.56 25.45
N TYR A 272 10.28 -14.90 26.52
CA TYR A 272 9.97 -13.47 26.53
C TYR A 272 11.09 -12.67 27.15
N LYS A 273 11.35 -11.48 26.62
CA LYS A 273 12.34 -10.57 27.18
C LYS A 273 11.81 -9.89 28.44
N PRO A 274 12.67 -9.57 29.41
CA PRO A 274 12.25 -8.90 30.64
C PRO A 274 11.56 -7.56 30.39
N ASP A 275 12.07 -6.74 29.48
CA ASP A 275 11.53 -5.43 29.10
C ASP A 275 10.13 -5.49 28.46
N GLU A 276 9.73 -6.69 28.00
CA GLU A 276 8.40 -6.93 27.46
C GLU A 276 7.37 -7.38 28.50
N MET A 277 7.81 -7.66 29.72
CA MET A 277 6.99 -8.15 30.82
C MET A 277 6.56 -7.02 31.75
N PRO A 278 5.30 -7.00 32.21
CA PRO A 278 4.90 -6.12 33.30
C PRO A 278 5.73 -6.39 34.57
N ASP A 279 5.94 -5.38 35.41
CA ASP A 279 6.74 -5.50 36.62
C ASP A 279 6.29 -6.65 37.56
N SER A 280 4.98 -6.88 37.63
CA SER A 280 4.43 -8.00 38.40
C SER A 280 4.86 -9.36 37.85
N VAL A 281 5.01 -9.50 36.55
CA VAL A 281 5.46 -10.74 35.88
C VAL A 281 6.97 -10.89 36.04
N GLN A 282 7.73 -9.78 35.92
CA GLN A 282 9.16 -9.77 36.17
C GLN A 282 9.46 -10.17 37.63
N TYR A 283 8.70 -9.61 38.60
CA TYR A 283 8.80 -10.02 40.00
C TYR A 283 8.60 -11.53 40.19
N GLN A 284 7.53 -12.09 39.58
CA GLN A 284 7.23 -13.52 39.74
C GLN A 284 8.34 -14.38 39.13
N LEU A 285 8.91 -13.96 38.00
CA LEU A 285 10.00 -14.65 37.33
C LEU A 285 11.29 -14.58 38.14
N ALA A 286 11.65 -13.38 38.63
CA ALA A 286 12.79 -13.15 39.49
C ALA A 286 12.70 -13.98 40.80
N TYR A 287 11.56 -13.91 41.48
CA TYR A 287 11.28 -14.71 42.64
C TYR A 287 11.40 -16.22 42.38
N SER A 288 10.89 -16.67 41.26
CA SER A 288 10.96 -18.08 40.84
C SER A 288 12.40 -18.54 40.62
N TYR A 289 13.23 -17.73 40.00
CA TYR A 289 14.65 -18.02 39.82
C TYR A 289 15.37 -18.07 41.18
N MET A 290 15.10 -17.15 42.11
CA MET A 290 15.70 -17.17 43.43
C MET A 290 15.35 -18.45 44.22
N ILE A 291 14.12 -18.94 44.11
CA ILE A 291 13.69 -20.17 44.77
C ILE A 291 14.42 -21.40 44.23
N VAL A 292 14.68 -21.44 42.93
CA VAL A 292 15.34 -22.61 42.30
C VAL A 292 16.86 -22.51 42.31
N GLU A 293 17.43 -21.35 42.64
CA GLU A 293 18.87 -21.12 42.63
C GLU A 293 19.55 -21.81 43.84
N ASN A 294 20.25 -22.87 43.56
CA ASN A 294 20.89 -23.68 44.60
C ASN A 294 22.06 -22.98 45.34
N ALA A 295 22.78 -22.11 44.64
CA ALA A 295 23.90 -21.38 45.26
C ALA A 295 23.45 -20.46 46.38
N LEU A 296 22.24 -19.87 46.28
CA LEU A 296 21.67 -19.08 47.39
C LEU A 296 21.36 -19.93 48.62
N LYS A 297 20.92 -21.18 48.42
CA LYS A 297 20.64 -22.12 49.51
C LYS A 297 21.91 -22.59 50.19
N GLU A 298 22.91 -22.91 49.40
CA GLU A 298 24.23 -23.38 49.93
C GLU A 298 24.95 -22.31 50.74
N LEU A 299 24.76 -21.04 50.40
CA LEU A 299 25.35 -19.90 51.12
C LEU A 299 24.48 -19.37 52.26
N ASP A 300 23.30 -19.96 52.51
CA ASP A 300 22.30 -19.49 53.50
C ASP A 300 21.81 -18.05 53.27
N TRP A 301 21.85 -17.61 52.02
CA TRP A 301 21.49 -16.23 51.60
C TRP A 301 20.09 -16.13 51.02
N GLN A 302 19.40 -17.25 50.84
CA GLN A 302 18.12 -17.28 50.11
C GLN A 302 17.02 -16.52 50.83
N GLU A 303 16.94 -16.64 52.16
CA GLU A 303 15.87 -16.00 52.93
C GLU A 303 16.04 -14.47 52.92
N ASP A 304 17.26 -13.97 53.12
CA ASP A 304 17.55 -12.53 53.07
C ASP A 304 17.28 -11.95 51.68
N ALA A 305 17.67 -12.65 50.64
CA ALA A 305 17.43 -12.25 49.25
C ALA A 305 15.93 -12.18 48.93
N LEU A 306 15.16 -13.22 49.30
CA LEU A 306 13.72 -13.25 49.09
C LEU A 306 12.97 -12.15 49.87
N ASN A 307 13.39 -11.88 51.11
CA ASN A 307 12.81 -10.82 51.93
C ASN A 307 13.09 -9.41 51.37
N SER A 308 14.20 -9.23 50.68
CA SER A 308 14.55 -7.97 50.02
C SER A 308 13.76 -7.71 48.73
N LEU A 309 13.19 -8.75 48.08
CA LEU A 309 12.49 -8.63 46.82
C LEU A 309 11.00 -8.35 47.05
N THR A 310 10.58 -7.11 46.85
CA THR A 310 9.18 -6.68 46.91
C THR A 310 8.77 -5.98 45.63
N LEU A 311 7.47 -5.84 45.35
CA LEU A 311 6.96 -5.11 44.16
C LEU A 311 7.28 -3.59 44.18
N GLN A 312 7.79 -3.07 45.29
CA GLN A 312 8.10 -1.64 45.45
C GLN A 312 9.57 -1.29 45.24
N VAL A 313 10.43 -2.31 45.03
CA VAL A 313 11.85 -2.07 44.78
C VAL A 313 12.06 -1.62 43.33
N ASP A 314 13.24 -1.07 43.03
CA ASP A 314 13.63 -0.71 41.69
C ASP A 314 13.49 -1.92 40.75
N PRO A 315 12.81 -1.80 39.61
CA PRO A 315 12.64 -2.89 38.65
C PRO A 315 13.95 -3.55 38.16
N ASN A 316 15.07 -2.84 38.27
CA ASN A 316 16.38 -3.42 37.99
C ASN A 316 16.74 -4.57 38.94
N ASN A 317 16.12 -4.66 40.14
CA ASN A 317 16.27 -5.82 41.00
C ASN A 317 15.63 -7.08 40.41
N PHE A 318 14.48 -6.94 39.74
CA PHE A 318 13.88 -8.09 39.02
C PHE A 318 14.75 -8.51 37.83
N LEU A 319 15.22 -7.52 37.06
CA LEU A 319 16.10 -7.75 35.94
C LEU A 319 17.37 -8.49 36.38
N TYR A 320 18.00 -8.06 37.47
CA TYR A 320 19.19 -8.72 38.03
C TYR A 320 18.96 -10.22 38.28
N TRP A 321 17.90 -10.57 39.04
CA TRP A 321 17.60 -11.96 39.34
C TRP A 321 17.20 -12.80 38.13
N ILE A 322 16.55 -12.17 37.14
CA ILE A 322 16.24 -12.83 35.87
C ILE A 322 17.53 -13.12 35.08
N GLN A 323 18.46 -12.16 35.06
CA GLN A 323 19.76 -12.33 34.39
C GLN A 323 20.58 -13.44 35.06
N ILE A 324 20.66 -13.46 36.39
CA ILE A 324 21.31 -14.55 37.16
C ILE A 324 20.69 -15.90 36.80
N GLY A 325 19.36 -15.97 36.81
CA GLY A 325 18.66 -17.22 36.53
C GLY A 325 18.80 -17.72 35.10
N ARG A 326 19.05 -16.82 34.15
CA ARG A 326 19.30 -17.13 32.73
C ARG A 326 20.77 -17.42 32.44
N GLY A 327 21.66 -17.23 33.43
CA GLY A 327 23.09 -17.37 33.22
C GLY A 327 23.75 -16.18 32.50
N GLU A 328 23.07 -15.05 32.41
CA GLU A 328 23.58 -13.78 31.87
C GLU A 328 24.41 -13.07 32.95
N ASN A 329 25.45 -13.76 33.48
CA ASN A 329 26.12 -13.35 34.73
C ASN A 329 26.91 -12.05 34.58
N LYS A 330 27.46 -11.76 33.39
CA LYS A 330 28.12 -10.49 33.12
C LYS A 330 27.17 -9.30 33.16
N GLU A 331 26.02 -9.42 32.51
CA GLU A 331 24.96 -8.42 32.48
C GLU A 331 24.37 -8.22 33.88
N ALA A 332 24.21 -9.31 34.63
CA ALA A 332 23.77 -9.28 36.03
C ALA A 332 24.74 -8.49 36.89
N LEU A 333 26.05 -8.67 36.73
CA LEU A 333 27.06 -7.90 37.43
C LEU A 333 26.99 -6.40 37.15
N GLU A 334 26.79 -6.05 35.86
CA GLU A 334 26.60 -4.64 35.47
C GLU A 334 25.33 -4.04 36.09
N THR A 335 24.25 -4.83 36.15
CA THR A 335 22.99 -4.41 36.75
C THR A 335 23.14 -4.24 38.27
N ALA A 336 23.83 -5.16 38.95
CA ALA A 336 24.11 -5.10 40.39
C ALA A 336 24.95 -3.87 40.79
N ARG A 337 25.96 -3.53 39.95
CA ARG A 337 26.75 -2.31 40.15
C ARG A 337 25.94 -1.04 40.01
N LYS A 338 24.97 -0.98 39.07
CA LYS A 338 24.03 0.15 38.93
C LYS A 338 23.10 0.28 40.17
N LEU A 339 22.75 -0.83 40.78
CA LEU A 339 21.95 -0.87 42.00
C LEU A 339 22.75 -0.56 43.27
N GLU A 340 24.10 -0.48 43.16
CA GLU A 340 25.02 -0.25 44.27
C GLU A 340 24.81 -1.24 45.43
N ASN A 341 24.38 -2.48 45.11
CA ASN A 341 24.07 -3.50 46.11
C ASN A 341 25.23 -4.49 46.22
N ASN A 342 26.01 -4.35 47.32
CA ASN A 342 27.20 -5.18 47.53
C ASN A 342 26.92 -6.68 47.56
N PHE A 343 25.77 -7.09 48.13
CA PHE A 343 25.35 -8.49 48.13
C PHE A 343 25.14 -9.02 46.73
N GLN A 344 24.41 -8.28 45.86
CA GLN A 344 24.15 -8.67 44.47
C GLN A 344 25.43 -8.67 43.65
N ILE A 345 26.34 -7.71 43.88
CA ILE A 345 27.64 -7.67 43.18
C ILE A 345 28.47 -8.90 43.53
N ILE A 346 28.63 -9.25 44.78
CA ILE A 346 29.35 -10.41 45.26
C ILE A 346 28.79 -11.70 44.62
N PHE A 347 27.45 -11.84 44.68
CA PHE A 347 26.83 -13.03 44.13
C PHE A 347 26.99 -13.14 42.59
N ALA A 348 26.81 -12.02 41.87
CA ALA A 348 27.03 -12.00 40.40
C ALA A 348 28.50 -12.29 40.07
N ILE A 349 29.47 -11.72 40.78
CA ILE A 349 30.88 -12.02 40.57
C ILE A 349 31.15 -13.51 40.79
N SER A 350 30.62 -14.12 41.83
CA SER A 350 30.80 -15.55 42.09
C SER A 350 30.30 -16.43 40.95
N LYS A 351 29.13 -16.13 40.42
CA LYS A 351 28.52 -16.82 39.25
C LYS A 351 29.33 -16.60 37.99
N TYR A 352 29.79 -15.37 37.74
CA TYR A 352 30.57 -15.03 36.55
C TYR A 352 31.98 -15.66 36.60
N ILE A 353 32.61 -15.73 37.74
CA ILE A 353 33.87 -16.46 37.93
C ILE A 353 33.73 -17.96 37.59
N ILE A 354 32.62 -18.60 38.00
CA ILE A 354 32.33 -19.99 37.67
C ILE A 354 32.17 -20.15 36.16
N GLU A 355 31.45 -19.24 35.51
CA GLU A 355 31.24 -19.23 34.05
C GLU A 355 32.60 -19.13 33.32
N ILE A 356 33.43 -18.13 33.65
CA ILE A 356 34.76 -17.93 33.05
C ILE A 356 35.65 -19.16 33.24
N LYS A 357 35.62 -19.80 34.41
CA LYS A 357 36.39 -21.02 34.69
C LYS A 357 35.91 -22.20 33.84
N ALA A 358 34.64 -22.28 33.53
CA ALA A 358 34.03 -23.34 32.74
C ALA A 358 34.17 -23.12 31.21
N ASP A 359 34.50 -21.90 30.78
CA ASP A 359 34.62 -21.57 29.36
C ASP A 359 35.90 -22.19 28.76
N ASN A 360 35.71 -23.20 27.89
CA ASN A 360 36.79 -23.90 27.20
C ASN A 360 37.34 -23.15 25.96
N GLN A 361 36.72 -22.05 25.57
CA GLN A 361 37.17 -21.27 24.41
C GLN A 361 38.23 -20.23 24.80
N LEU A 362 38.33 -19.88 26.09
CA LEU A 362 39.33 -18.95 26.58
C LEU A 362 40.69 -19.63 26.79
N SER A 363 41.74 -18.98 26.32
CA SER A 363 43.13 -19.37 26.66
C SER A 363 43.39 -19.17 28.16
N SER A 364 44.38 -19.88 28.71
CA SER A 364 44.71 -19.74 30.14
C SER A 364 45.10 -18.30 30.52
N GLU A 365 45.75 -17.57 29.64
CA GLU A 365 46.16 -16.19 29.88
C GLU A 365 44.96 -15.21 29.85
N GLU A 366 44.06 -15.36 28.88
CA GLU A 366 42.84 -14.55 28.81
C GLU A 366 41.90 -14.81 29.98
N ARG A 367 41.77 -16.07 30.38
CA ARG A 367 41.01 -16.47 31.56
C ARG A 367 41.53 -15.80 32.82
N GLN A 368 42.85 -15.87 33.05
CA GLN A 368 43.47 -15.29 34.24
C GLN A 368 43.29 -13.76 34.25
N LYS A 369 43.48 -13.10 33.11
CA LYS A 369 43.29 -11.66 32.96
C LYS A 369 41.87 -11.20 33.31
N GLN A 370 40.87 -12.05 33.07
CA GLN A 370 39.48 -11.75 33.43
C GLN A 370 39.17 -12.07 34.90
N LEU A 371 39.78 -13.13 35.43
CA LEU A 371 39.54 -13.59 36.81
C LEU A 371 40.18 -12.69 37.85
N ASP A 372 41.43 -12.21 37.65
CA ASP A 372 42.14 -11.43 38.67
C ASP A 372 41.43 -10.20 39.18
N PRO A 373 40.85 -9.33 38.29
CA PRO A 373 40.12 -8.17 38.77
C PRO A 373 38.81 -8.53 39.49
N LEU A 374 38.12 -9.58 39.02
CA LEU A 374 36.88 -10.04 39.63
C LEU A 374 37.13 -10.65 41.04
N GLN A 375 38.19 -11.45 41.15
CA GLN A 375 38.55 -12.06 42.44
C GLN A 375 38.93 -10.99 43.46
N LYS A 376 39.68 -9.97 43.05
CA LYS A 376 40.05 -8.86 43.93
C LYS A 376 38.82 -8.07 44.40
N GLU A 377 37.90 -7.72 43.47
CA GLU A 377 36.65 -7.02 43.82
C GLU A 377 35.78 -7.86 44.74
N TYR A 378 35.69 -9.19 44.49
CA TYR A 378 35.00 -10.12 45.37
C TYR A 378 35.52 -10.09 46.80
N ASP A 379 36.84 -10.25 46.96
CA ASP A 379 37.50 -10.31 48.28
C ASP A 379 37.31 -9.01 49.05
N GLU A 380 37.43 -7.85 48.41
CA GLU A 380 37.22 -6.53 49.02
C GLU A 380 35.78 -6.32 49.53
N LEU A 381 34.80 -6.65 48.68
CA LEU A 381 33.40 -6.52 48.97
C LEU A 381 32.90 -7.52 50.05
N TYR A 382 33.44 -8.77 49.96
CA TYR A 382 33.06 -9.81 50.91
C TYR A 382 33.51 -9.49 52.32
N GLU A 383 34.73 -8.97 52.53
CA GLU A 383 35.20 -8.50 53.80
C GLU A 383 34.29 -7.36 54.39
N THR A 384 33.83 -6.49 53.49
CA THR A 384 32.92 -5.38 53.89
C THR A 384 31.59 -5.91 54.37
N LEU A 385 31.02 -6.85 53.59
CA LEU A 385 29.71 -7.46 53.94
C LEU A 385 29.78 -8.26 55.24
N GLU A 386 30.86 -8.99 55.50
CA GLU A 386 31.07 -9.70 56.79
C GLU A 386 31.15 -8.73 57.99
N LYS A 387 31.83 -7.61 57.81
CA LYS A 387 31.90 -6.58 58.85
C LYS A 387 30.52 -5.98 59.16
N GLU A 388 29.72 -5.73 58.15
CA GLU A 388 28.34 -5.22 58.25
C GLU A 388 27.42 -6.25 58.95
N LYS A 389 27.45 -7.51 58.56
CA LYS A 389 26.68 -8.60 59.21
C LYS A 389 27.03 -8.78 60.65
N ASN A 390 28.32 -8.74 61.00
CA ASN A 390 28.76 -8.87 62.37
C ASN A 390 28.33 -7.63 63.22
N ALA A 391 28.35 -6.45 62.68
CA ALA A 391 27.85 -5.25 63.34
C ALA A 391 26.34 -5.30 63.57
N GLN A 392 25.55 -5.80 62.63
CA GLN A 392 24.11 -5.99 62.78
C GLN A 392 23.77 -7.05 63.86
N LYS A 393 24.43 -8.22 63.85
CA LYS A 393 24.26 -9.25 64.88
C LYS A 393 24.53 -8.71 66.28
N ASN A 394 25.61 -7.97 66.48
CA ASN A 394 25.94 -7.35 67.73
C ASN A 394 24.90 -6.31 68.21
N THR A 395 24.24 -5.65 67.23
CA THR A 395 23.18 -4.67 67.53
C THR A 395 21.87 -5.36 67.93
N GLU A 396 21.52 -6.46 67.29
CA GLU A 396 20.33 -7.27 67.59
C GLU A 396 20.47 -7.99 68.97
N GLU A 397 21.64 -8.61 69.24
CA GLU A 397 21.91 -9.17 70.60
C GLU A 397 21.84 -8.13 71.69
N ASN A 398 22.38 -6.92 71.48
CA ASN A 398 22.26 -5.84 72.44
C ASN A 398 20.83 -5.33 72.64
N GLN A 399 20.00 -5.33 71.58
CA GLN A 399 18.57 -4.97 71.67
C GLN A 399 17.75 -6.06 72.38
N GLN A 400 18.04 -7.35 72.15
CA GLN A 400 17.41 -8.46 72.86
C GLN A 400 17.74 -8.41 74.37
N VAL A 401 19.02 -8.25 74.69
CA VAL A 401 19.46 -8.10 76.18
C VAL A 401 18.80 -6.89 76.82
N THR A 402 18.68 -5.77 76.05
CA THR A 402 18.02 -4.57 76.63
C THR A 402 16.51 -4.76 76.75
N THR A 403 15.87 -5.57 75.89
CA THR A 403 14.44 -5.86 75.97
C THR A 403 14.12 -6.86 77.10
N GLU A 404 14.96 -7.88 77.31
CA GLU A 404 14.85 -8.83 78.37
C GLU A 404 15.08 -8.16 79.77
N GLN A 405 16.07 -7.25 79.91
CA GLN A 405 16.24 -6.43 81.10
C GLN A 405 15.03 -5.54 81.42
N LYS A 406 14.46 -4.88 80.37
CA LYS A 406 13.24 -4.07 80.59
C LYS A 406 12.03 -4.91 81.01
N GLN A 407 11.89 -6.12 80.51
CA GLN A 407 10.82 -7.05 80.89
C GLN A 407 11.03 -7.55 82.29
N ALA A 408 12.25 -7.84 82.76
CA ALA A 408 12.58 -8.23 84.09
C ALA A 408 12.32 -7.09 85.11
N ASP A 409 12.67 -5.85 84.76
CA ASP A 409 12.40 -4.67 85.58
C ASP A 409 10.90 -4.39 85.70
N ILE A 410 10.08 -4.60 84.67
CA ILE A 410 8.63 -4.44 84.75
C ILE A 410 7.99 -5.54 85.57
N GLU A 411 8.51 -6.76 85.58
CA GLU A 411 8.01 -7.89 86.35
C GLU A 411 8.38 -7.73 87.84
N ALA A 412 9.58 -7.19 88.16
CA ALA A 412 9.99 -6.82 89.49
C ALA A 412 9.12 -5.71 90.08
N ALA A 413 8.83 -4.64 89.34
CA ALA A 413 7.95 -3.54 89.74
C ALA A 413 6.50 -3.98 89.97
N LYS A 414 5.96 -4.91 89.19
CA LYS A 414 4.62 -5.51 89.45
C LYS A 414 4.58 -6.33 90.73
N THR A 415 5.65 -7.06 91.01
CA THR A 415 5.74 -7.88 92.23
C THR A 415 5.84 -7.02 93.48
N GLU A 416 6.51 -5.86 93.46
CA GLU A 416 6.51 -4.89 94.50
C GLU A 416 5.14 -4.22 94.74
N GLN A 417 4.42 -3.86 93.68
CA GLN A 417 3.06 -3.29 93.81
C GLN A 417 2.08 -4.30 94.37
N GLU A 418 2.11 -5.56 94.02
CA GLU A 418 1.25 -6.59 94.58
C GLU A 418 1.56 -6.82 96.08
N LYS A 419 2.82 -6.72 96.54
CA LYS A 419 3.20 -6.78 97.94
C LYS A 419 2.71 -5.57 98.76
N ALA A 420 2.79 -4.36 98.17
CA ALA A 420 2.28 -3.14 98.80
C ALA A 420 0.75 -3.19 98.97
N GLU A 421 0.00 -3.61 97.98
CA GLU A 421 -1.47 -3.76 98.04
C GLU A 421 -1.94 -4.83 99.05
N LYS A 422 -1.17 -5.93 99.22
CA LYS A 422 -1.48 -6.94 100.22
C LYS A 422 -1.25 -6.41 101.65
N THR A 423 -0.21 -5.59 101.87
CA THR A 423 0.09 -4.99 103.15
C THR A 423 -0.96 -3.93 103.57
N GLU A 424 -1.43 -3.11 102.62
CA GLU A 424 -2.54 -2.15 102.87
C GLU A 424 -3.86 -2.86 103.20
N LYS A 425 -4.22 -3.92 102.43
CA LYS A 425 -5.43 -4.71 102.72
C LYS A 425 -5.39 -5.45 104.11
N GLU A 426 -4.20 -5.83 104.60
CA GLU A 426 -4.03 -6.36 105.95
C GLU A 426 -4.13 -5.31 107.04
N GLN A 427 -3.63 -4.07 106.83
CA GLN A 427 -3.77 -2.96 107.72
C GLN A 427 -5.25 -2.49 107.86
N GLU A 428 -5.98 -2.35 106.71
CA GLU A 428 -7.41 -2.03 106.69
C GLU A 428 -8.27 -3.08 107.45
N LYS A 429 -7.93 -4.38 107.29
CA LYS A 429 -8.61 -5.44 108.05
C LYS A 429 -8.35 -5.40 109.56
N LYS A 430 -7.19 -4.95 110.03
CA LYS A 430 -6.87 -4.76 111.45
C LYS A 430 -7.61 -3.55 112.02
N GLU A 431 -7.61 -2.42 111.32
CA GLU A 431 -8.34 -1.22 111.70
C GLU A 431 -9.87 -1.42 111.84
N ASN A 432 -10.45 -2.19 110.84
CA ASN A 432 -11.88 -2.49 110.86
C ASN A 432 -12.24 -3.46 112.05
N LYS A 433 -11.33 -4.39 112.44
CA LYS A 433 -11.54 -5.24 113.60
C LYS A 433 -11.47 -4.46 114.93
N GLU A 434 -10.55 -3.52 115.06
CA GLU A 434 -10.45 -2.66 116.24
C GLU A 434 -11.67 -1.73 116.37
N LYS A 435 -12.22 -1.22 115.28
CA LYS A 435 -13.46 -0.41 115.23
C LYS A 435 -14.73 -1.22 115.59
N GLU A 436 -14.80 -2.52 115.24
CA GLU A 436 -15.89 -3.41 115.61
C GLU A 436 -15.79 -3.83 117.14
N GLU A 437 -14.57 -4.00 117.65
CA GLU A 437 -14.40 -4.28 119.08
C GLU A 437 -14.67 -3.06 120.02
N GLN A 438 -14.39 -1.83 119.55
CA GLN A 438 -14.76 -0.61 120.24
C GLN A 438 -16.27 -0.39 120.24
N LYS A 439 -17.00 -0.63 119.16
CA LYS A 439 -18.46 -0.52 119.18
C LYS A 439 -19.17 -1.52 120.05
N LYS A 440 -18.58 -2.67 120.36
CA LYS A 440 -19.14 -3.68 121.24
C LYS A 440 -18.89 -3.37 122.77
N LYS A 441 -18.04 -2.38 123.09
CA LYS A 441 -17.77 -1.93 124.47
C LYS A 441 -18.63 -0.73 124.91
N ASP A 442 -19.18 0.03 123.98
CA ASP A 442 -20.02 1.19 124.24
C ASP A 442 -21.52 0.82 124.33
N ASP A 443 -21.92 -0.45 124.05
CA ASP A 443 -23.29 -0.93 124.16
C ASP A 443 -23.50 -1.88 125.34
N LYS A 444 -22.70 -1.71 126.50
CA LYS A 444 -22.96 -2.40 127.77
C LYS A 444 -23.05 -1.36 128.86
#